data_c585f8b95c35b4be3385d5b70562be2b
#
_entry.id   c585f8b95c35b4be3385d5b70562be2b
#
_cell.length_a   1.000
_cell.length_b   1.000
_cell.length_c   1.000
_cell.angle_alpha   90.00
_cell.angle_beta   90.00
_cell.angle_gamma   90.00
#
_symmetry.space_group_name_H-M   'P 1'
#
loop_
_entity.id
_entity.type
_entity.pdbx_description
1 polymer ?
#
loop_
_entity_poly.entity_id
_entity_poly.type
_entity_poly.pdbx_seq_one_letter_code
_entity_poly.pdbx_strand_id
1 'polypeptide(L)'
;VWEGGTIWRETFAMIEENGQCSAPFLYSPEKIIRIESYDGKNVYELERDCFVKDGRLFLTRDSRIPQTGWETFYTSQETPSCDGKPGPDFGPVKTTDGKFLNLSAVGNPEYITRWQLAVTYTTQEQWQGFRPVSGIERLPRLYGRLKRKEPVKIVLYGDSISCGCDCSGLYGLEPGQPQW
;
A
#
# COMPACT_ATOMS: atom_id res chain seq x y z
N VAL A 1 -5.56 12.40 6.73
CA VAL A 1 -4.22 12.74 6.21
C VAL A 1 -3.92 14.22 6.38
N TRP A 2 -4.86 15.12 6.06
CA TRP A 2 -4.61 16.57 6.04
C TRP A 2 -4.65 17.23 7.41
N GLU A 3 -5.48 16.76 8.33
CA GLU A 3 -5.82 17.44 9.58
C GLU A 3 -5.84 16.53 10.80
N GLY A 4 -5.61 15.25 10.63
CA GLY A 4 -5.64 14.28 11.74
C GLY A 4 -4.25 13.98 12.29
N GLY A 5 -4.13 13.82 13.59
CA GLY A 5 -2.94 13.32 14.28
C GLY A 5 -2.77 11.79 14.20
N THR A 6 -3.62 11.08 13.47
CA THR A 6 -3.56 9.63 13.32
C THR A 6 -3.37 9.26 11.85
N ILE A 7 -2.33 8.51 11.58
CA ILE A 7 -2.09 7.87 10.29
C ILE A 7 -2.66 6.46 10.37
N TRP A 8 -3.65 6.20 9.54
CA TRP A 8 -4.36 4.94 9.51
C TRP A 8 -3.78 4.00 8.46
N ARG A 9 -3.28 2.84 8.89
CA ARG A 9 -2.82 1.74 8.04
C ARG A 9 -1.83 2.18 6.96
N GLU A 10 -0.81 2.96 7.33
CA GLU A 10 0.31 3.23 6.42
C GLU A 10 0.96 1.90 6.02
N THR A 11 1.16 1.70 4.73
CA THR A 11 1.69 0.45 4.19
C THR A 11 3.20 0.50 4.05
N PHE A 12 3.87 -0.50 4.59
CA PHE A 12 5.32 -0.69 4.52
C PHE A 12 5.64 -1.95 3.73
N ALA A 13 6.50 -1.86 2.73
CA ALA A 13 7.10 -3.03 2.10
C ALA A 13 8.38 -3.42 2.86
N MET A 14 8.39 -4.62 3.41
CA MET A 14 9.51 -5.10 4.23
C MET A 14 10.55 -5.78 3.34
N ILE A 15 11.43 -4.96 2.79
CA ILE A 15 12.50 -5.37 1.86
C ILE A 15 13.85 -5.27 2.58
N GLU A 16 14.63 -6.34 2.52
CA GLU A 16 15.97 -6.39 3.06
C GLU A 16 16.97 -5.70 2.12
N GLU A 17 17.78 -4.84 2.68
CA GLU A 17 18.92 -4.22 2.03
C GLU A 17 20.14 -4.29 2.95
N ASN A 18 21.25 -4.83 2.45
CA ASN A 18 22.52 -4.95 3.18
C ASN A 18 22.40 -5.66 4.54
N GLY A 19 21.60 -6.72 4.59
CA GLY A 19 21.39 -7.51 5.81
C GLY A 19 20.45 -6.86 6.83
N GLN A 20 19.73 -5.78 6.44
CA GLN A 20 18.80 -5.10 7.32
C GLN A 20 17.48 -4.85 6.62
N CYS A 21 16.38 -5.21 7.29
CA CYS A 21 15.04 -4.91 6.81
C CYS A 21 14.46 -3.71 7.57
N SER A 22 14.19 -2.63 6.85
CA SER A 22 13.58 -1.44 7.43
C SER A 22 12.81 -0.62 6.39
N ALA A 23 11.81 0.13 6.86
CA ALA A 23 11.04 1.04 6.03
C ALA A 23 10.83 2.39 6.73
N PRO A 24 10.92 3.52 6.02
CA PRO A 24 10.69 4.84 6.61
C PRO A 24 9.21 5.09 6.88
N PHE A 25 8.89 5.78 7.96
CA PHE A 25 7.57 6.35 8.18
C PHE A 25 7.36 7.60 7.32
N LEU A 26 6.12 7.83 6.89
CA LEU A 26 5.73 9.07 6.22
C LEU A 26 5.87 10.27 7.16
N TYR A 27 5.54 10.09 8.43
CA TYR A 27 5.69 11.06 9.52
C TYR A 27 6.34 10.40 10.71
N SER A 28 7.04 11.16 11.53
CA SER A 28 7.62 10.65 12.77
C SER A 28 6.52 10.14 13.71
N PRO A 29 6.51 8.84 14.06
CA PRO A 29 5.50 8.30 14.94
C PRO A 29 5.71 8.77 16.38
N GLU A 30 4.65 9.26 17.01
CA GLU A 30 4.61 9.55 18.45
C GLU A 30 4.25 8.29 19.24
N LYS A 31 3.25 7.55 18.75
CA LYS A 31 2.78 6.31 19.36
C LYS A 31 2.29 5.34 18.28
N ILE A 32 2.82 4.14 18.30
CA ILE A 32 2.31 3.05 17.49
C ILE A 32 1.03 2.51 18.15
N ILE A 33 -0.07 2.46 17.40
CA ILE A 33 -1.36 1.96 17.85
C ILE A 33 -1.53 0.49 17.48
N ARG A 34 -1.15 0.13 16.22
CA ARG A 34 -1.35 -1.21 15.71
C ARG A 34 -0.36 -1.50 14.57
N ILE A 35 0.14 -2.71 14.55
CA ILE A 35 0.97 -3.26 13.49
C ILE A 35 0.33 -4.57 13.07
N GLU A 36 0.01 -4.71 11.79
CA GLU A 36 -0.67 -5.90 11.29
C GLU A 36 -0.22 -6.25 9.87
N SER A 37 -0.47 -7.50 9.44
CA SER A 37 -0.32 -7.88 8.04
C SER A 37 -1.28 -7.04 7.17
N TYR A 38 -0.96 -6.90 5.88
CA TYR A 38 -1.79 -6.12 4.96
C TYR A 38 -3.26 -6.58 4.98
N ASP A 39 -3.51 -7.88 5.05
CA ASP A 39 -4.84 -8.49 5.10
C ASP A 39 -5.51 -8.42 6.51
N GLY A 40 -4.80 -7.90 7.52
CA GLY A 40 -5.30 -7.75 8.89
C GLY A 40 -5.40 -9.04 9.70
N LYS A 41 -5.00 -10.19 9.15
CA LYS A 41 -5.14 -11.49 9.84
C LYS A 41 -4.12 -11.69 10.96
N ASN A 42 -2.93 -11.13 10.81
CA ASN A 42 -1.86 -11.23 11.81
C ASN A 42 -1.61 -9.88 12.46
N VAL A 43 -1.46 -9.88 13.77
CA VAL A 43 -1.07 -8.70 14.56
C VAL A 43 0.32 -8.93 15.12
N TYR A 44 1.17 -7.92 14.99
CA TYR A 44 2.56 -7.95 15.43
C TYR A 44 2.78 -7.03 16.61
N GLU A 45 3.82 -7.29 17.37
CA GLU A 45 4.12 -6.60 18.62
C GLU A 45 5.37 -5.76 18.48
N LEU A 46 5.25 -4.49 18.90
CA LEU A 46 6.40 -3.60 19.02
C LEU A 46 7.39 -4.19 20.05
N GLU A 47 8.67 -3.99 19.84
CA GLU A 47 9.81 -4.52 20.61
C GLU A 47 10.03 -6.04 20.50
N ARG A 48 9.04 -6.79 20.05
CA ARG A 48 9.18 -8.22 19.78
C ARG A 48 9.44 -8.50 18.30
N ASP A 49 8.57 -8.04 17.43
CA ASP A 49 8.63 -8.31 15.99
C ASP A 49 9.34 -7.19 15.24
N CYS A 50 9.24 -5.97 15.73
CA CYS A 50 9.83 -4.78 15.13
C CYS A 50 10.07 -3.69 16.19
N PHE A 51 10.89 -2.70 15.84
CA PHE A 51 11.12 -1.53 16.67
C PHE A 51 11.25 -0.27 15.79
N VAL A 52 11.05 0.89 16.40
CA VAL A 52 11.18 2.18 15.73
C VAL A 52 12.47 2.84 16.13
N LYS A 53 13.24 3.27 15.14
CA LYS A 53 14.47 4.04 15.35
C LYS A 53 14.65 5.03 14.21
N ASP A 54 15.02 6.26 14.54
CA ASP A 54 15.33 7.33 13.57
C ASP A 54 14.27 7.50 12.47
N GLY A 55 12.98 7.45 12.84
CA GLY A 55 11.86 7.59 11.91
C GLY A 55 11.66 6.41 10.96
N ARG A 56 12.23 5.25 11.29
CA ARG A 56 12.10 4.01 10.50
C ARG A 56 11.61 2.86 11.37
N LEU A 57 10.86 1.96 10.77
CA LEU A 57 10.50 0.67 11.32
C LEU A 57 11.55 -0.35 10.92
N PHE A 58 12.12 -1.06 11.88
CA PHE A 58 13.09 -2.14 11.70
C PHE A 58 12.51 -3.45 12.20
N LEU A 59 12.86 -4.55 11.57
CA LEU A 59 12.53 -5.88 12.09
C LEU A 59 13.54 -6.30 13.15
N THR A 60 13.05 -7.02 14.16
CA THR A 60 13.92 -7.74 15.11
C THR A 60 14.48 -9.00 14.47
N ARG A 61 15.52 -9.58 15.09
CA ARG A 61 16.12 -10.81 14.60
C ARG A 61 15.16 -12.00 14.50
N ASP A 62 14.25 -12.09 15.47
CA ASP A 62 13.29 -13.19 15.59
C ASP A 62 11.87 -12.75 15.19
N SER A 63 11.78 -11.78 14.29
CA SER A 63 10.51 -11.22 13.81
C SER A 63 9.65 -12.27 13.11
N ARG A 64 8.36 -12.24 13.40
CA ARG A 64 7.35 -13.03 12.67
C ARG A 64 6.87 -12.35 11.39
N ILE A 65 7.28 -11.10 11.17
CA ILE A 65 6.89 -10.30 10.02
C ILE A 65 7.57 -10.86 8.77
N PRO A 66 6.82 -11.20 7.71
CA PRO A 66 7.40 -11.61 6.46
C PRO A 66 8.28 -10.52 5.85
N GLN A 67 9.44 -10.90 5.36
CA GLN A 67 10.37 -10.02 4.67
C GLN A 67 10.89 -10.68 3.40
N THR A 68 11.41 -9.90 2.48
CA THR A 68 11.99 -10.36 1.23
C THR A 68 13.16 -9.49 0.82
N GLY A 69 14.00 -9.96 -0.09
CA GLY A 69 15.03 -9.16 -0.74
C GLY A 69 14.58 -8.65 -2.11
N TRP A 70 15.34 -7.73 -2.67
CA TRP A 70 15.10 -7.18 -4.00
C TRP A 70 15.11 -8.23 -5.11
N GLU A 71 15.85 -9.32 -4.94
CA GLU A 71 15.91 -10.44 -5.88
C GLU A 71 14.54 -11.06 -6.15
N THR A 72 13.61 -10.96 -5.22
CA THR A 72 12.23 -11.44 -5.40
C THR A 72 11.49 -10.66 -6.49
N PHE A 73 11.83 -9.40 -6.69
CA PHE A 73 11.18 -8.52 -7.67
C PHE A 73 11.87 -8.51 -9.03
N TYR A 74 13.05 -9.12 -9.13
CA TYR A 74 13.79 -9.20 -10.37
C TYR A 74 13.81 -10.62 -10.93
N THR A 75 13.89 -10.72 -12.24
CA THR A 75 14.09 -11.98 -12.95
C THR A 75 15.26 -11.84 -13.92
N SER A 76 16.01 -12.91 -14.10
CA SER A 76 17.03 -12.99 -15.16
C SER A 76 16.46 -13.44 -16.50
N GLN A 77 15.19 -13.79 -16.57
CA GLN A 77 14.54 -14.34 -17.75
C GLN A 77 13.71 -13.30 -18.46
N GLU A 78 13.73 -13.34 -19.79
CA GLU A 78 12.88 -12.51 -20.64
C GLU A 78 11.39 -12.82 -20.47
N THR A 79 11.05 -14.02 -19.97
CA THR A 79 9.68 -14.43 -19.73
C THR A 79 9.38 -14.34 -18.24
N PRO A 80 8.49 -13.45 -17.81
CA PRO A 80 8.16 -13.34 -16.39
C PRO A 80 7.43 -14.59 -15.92
N SER A 81 7.87 -15.15 -14.82
CA SER A 81 7.10 -16.16 -14.10
C SER A 81 6.88 -15.70 -12.66
N CYS A 82 5.64 -15.81 -12.20
CA CYS A 82 5.31 -15.74 -10.80
C CYS A 82 5.19 -17.16 -10.26
N ASP A 83 5.94 -17.48 -9.23
CA ASP A 83 5.88 -18.79 -8.58
C ASP A 83 5.96 -19.97 -9.56
N GLY A 84 6.82 -19.88 -10.58
CA GLY A 84 7.01 -20.91 -11.59
C GLY A 84 5.88 -21.04 -12.63
N LYS A 85 4.90 -20.14 -12.63
CA LYS A 85 3.84 -20.08 -13.64
C LYS A 85 4.18 -19.07 -14.72
N PRO A 86 3.84 -19.30 -15.99
CA PRO A 86 3.95 -18.29 -17.02
C PRO A 86 3.17 -17.04 -16.59
N GLY A 87 3.82 -15.89 -16.64
CA GLY A 87 3.16 -14.60 -16.44
C GLY A 87 2.22 -14.28 -17.61
N PRO A 88 1.36 -13.26 -17.45
CA PRO A 88 0.59 -12.74 -18.57
C PRO A 88 1.53 -12.19 -19.65
N ASP A 89 1.02 -12.01 -20.86
CA ASP A 89 1.77 -11.62 -22.08
C ASP A 89 2.49 -10.26 -22.03
N PHE A 90 2.56 -9.65 -20.86
CA PHE A 90 3.36 -8.44 -20.62
C PHE A 90 4.80 -8.86 -20.29
N GLY A 91 5.69 -8.66 -21.23
CA GLY A 91 7.11 -8.90 -21.03
C GLY A 91 7.67 -8.12 -19.83
N PRO A 92 8.75 -8.60 -19.22
CA PRO A 92 9.39 -7.90 -18.13
C PRO A 92 9.92 -6.54 -18.56
N VAL A 93 9.83 -5.55 -17.68
CA VAL A 93 10.43 -4.23 -17.92
C VAL A 93 11.92 -4.34 -17.61
N LYS A 94 12.75 -4.09 -18.61
CA LYS A 94 14.19 -4.02 -18.44
C LYS A 94 14.56 -2.73 -17.71
N THR A 95 15.28 -2.88 -16.62
CA THR A 95 15.81 -1.75 -15.84
C THR A 95 17.09 -1.20 -16.47
N THR A 96 17.50 -0.01 -16.08
CA THR A 96 18.71 0.66 -16.63
C THR A 96 20.00 -0.10 -16.31
N ASP A 97 20.03 -0.87 -15.23
CA ASP A 97 21.14 -1.73 -14.81
C ASP A 97 21.10 -3.14 -15.45
N GLY A 98 20.16 -3.35 -16.39
CA GLY A 98 20.08 -4.58 -17.18
C GLY A 98 19.33 -5.74 -16.52
N LYS A 99 18.75 -5.54 -15.35
CA LYS A 99 17.86 -6.51 -14.72
C LYS A 99 16.47 -6.44 -15.34
N PHE A 100 15.66 -7.43 -15.07
CA PHE A 100 14.25 -7.46 -15.49
C PHE A 100 13.36 -7.39 -14.28
N LEU A 101 12.52 -6.36 -14.20
CA LEU A 101 11.50 -6.24 -13.14
C LEU A 101 10.35 -7.20 -13.46
N ASN A 102 10.03 -8.05 -12.49
CA ASN A 102 8.91 -8.96 -12.60
C ASN A 102 7.59 -8.22 -12.28
N LEU A 103 6.84 -7.87 -13.31
CA LEU A 103 5.55 -7.19 -13.18
C LEU A 103 4.35 -8.14 -13.11
N SER A 104 4.57 -9.45 -13.08
CA SER A 104 3.48 -10.43 -13.13
C SER A 104 2.71 -10.57 -11.81
N ALA A 105 2.52 -9.48 -11.08
CA ALA A 105 1.54 -9.39 -10.02
C ALA A 105 0.08 -9.60 -10.51
N VAL A 106 -0.17 -9.40 -11.82
CA VAL A 106 -1.44 -9.64 -12.47
C VAL A 106 -1.71 -11.14 -12.59
N GLY A 107 -2.16 -11.79 -11.59
CA GLY A 107 -2.42 -13.24 -11.53
C GLY A 107 -1.94 -13.87 -10.23
N ASN A 108 -1.14 -13.15 -9.46
CA ASN A 108 -0.86 -13.47 -8.07
C ASN A 108 -0.97 -12.20 -7.20
N PRO A 109 -2.18 -11.86 -6.78
CA PRO A 109 -2.44 -10.66 -5.99
C PRO A 109 -1.70 -10.64 -4.66
N GLU A 110 -1.32 -11.80 -4.13
CA GLU A 110 -0.55 -11.91 -2.89
C GLU A 110 0.96 -11.69 -3.12
N TYR A 111 1.41 -11.59 -4.37
CA TYR A 111 2.84 -11.52 -4.68
C TYR A 111 3.56 -10.37 -3.98
N ILE A 112 2.94 -9.19 -3.94
CA ILE A 112 3.49 -8.02 -3.24
C ILE A 112 2.91 -7.89 -1.84
N THR A 113 1.61 -8.08 -1.68
CA THR A 113 0.90 -7.81 -0.42
C THR A 113 1.34 -8.69 0.74
N ARG A 114 1.84 -9.90 0.48
CA ARG A 114 2.38 -10.77 1.53
C ARG A 114 3.60 -10.18 2.26
N TRP A 115 4.31 -9.25 1.63
CA TRP A 115 5.47 -8.57 2.21
C TRP A 115 5.13 -7.20 2.81
N GLN A 116 3.86 -6.84 2.81
CA GLN A 116 3.40 -5.55 3.28
C GLN A 116 2.84 -5.64 4.69
N LEU A 117 3.20 -4.62 5.47
CA LEU A 117 2.58 -4.32 6.76
C LEU A 117 1.64 -3.15 6.62
N ALA A 118 0.65 -3.10 7.49
CA ALA A 118 -0.18 -1.93 7.73
C ALA A 118 0.05 -1.44 9.16
N VAL A 119 0.55 -0.21 9.31
CA VAL A 119 0.85 0.38 10.60
C VAL A 119 -0.05 1.59 10.85
N THR A 120 -0.73 1.57 12.00
CA THR A 120 -1.53 2.70 12.49
C THR A 120 -0.79 3.36 13.64
N TYR A 121 -0.59 4.67 13.56
CA TYR A 121 0.15 5.43 14.58
C TYR A 121 -0.33 6.87 14.71
N THR A 122 0.02 7.53 15.81
CA THR A 122 -0.17 8.97 15.98
C THR A 122 1.09 9.74 15.61
N THR A 123 0.91 10.97 15.17
CA THR A 123 1.99 11.92 14.86
C THR A 123 1.56 13.34 15.21
N GLN A 124 2.54 14.19 15.57
CA GLN A 124 2.34 15.64 15.71
C GLN A 124 2.59 16.39 14.39
N GLU A 125 3.14 15.70 13.40
CA GLU A 125 3.42 16.31 12.11
C GLU A 125 2.14 16.50 11.29
N GLN A 126 2.16 17.49 10.40
CA GLN A 126 1.06 17.82 9.51
C GLN A 126 1.55 17.88 8.07
N TRP A 127 0.66 17.55 7.16
CA TRP A 127 0.92 17.69 5.74
C TRP A 127 1.23 19.15 5.36
N GLN A 128 2.42 19.38 4.80
CA GLN A 128 2.90 20.69 4.38
C GLN A 128 2.74 20.94 2.87
N GLY A 129 2.31 19.93 2.12
CA GLY A 129 2.12 20.04 0.68
C GLY A 129 0.78 20.66 0.29
N PHE A 130 0.47 20.56 -0.99
CA PHE A 130 -0.80 21.06 -1.55
C PHE A 130 -2.00 20.42 -0.84
N ARG A 131 -2.93 21.25 -0.42
CA ARG A 131 -4.23 20.81 0.10
C ARG A 131 -5.30 21.19 -0.90
N PRO A 132 -6.09 20.24 -1.41
CA PRO A 132 -7.18 20.59 -2.31
C PRO A 132 -8.20 21.46 -1.56
N VAL A 133 -8.54 22.60 -2.15
CA VAL A 133 -9.62 23.44 -1.65
C VAL A 133 -10.96 22.81 -2.01
N SER A 134 -11.97 23.04 -1.16
CA SER A 134 -13.32 22.61 -1.48
C SER A 134 -13.77 23.24 -2.79
N GLY A 135 -14.20 22.42 -3.74
CA GLY A 135 -14.79 22.86 -5.00
C GLY A 135 -16.33 22.89 -4.97
N ILE A 136 -16.90 22.76 -3.77
CA ILE A 136 -18.36 22.60 -3.61
C ILE A 136 -19.15 23.78 -4.17
N GLU A 137 -18.59 24.99 -4.13
CA GLU A 137 -19.20 26.20 -4.68
C GLU A 137 -19.33 26.15 -6.21
N ARG A 138 -18.48 25.35 -6.87
CA ARG A 138 -18.53 25.13 -8.32
C ARG A 138 -19.61 24.13 -8.73
N LEU A 139 -20.20 23.44 -7.75
CA LEU A 139 -21.22 22.41 -7.94
C LEU A 139 -22.50 22.72 -7.14
N PRO A 140 -23.12 23.91 -7.29
CA PRO A 140 -24.21 24.36 -6.42
C PRO A 140 -25.44 23.46 -6.48
N ARG A 141 -25.73 22.86 -7.66
CA ARG A 141 -26.87 21.94 -7.81
C ARG A 141 -26.65 20.64 -7.06
N LEU A 142 -25.45 20.07 -7.17
CA LEU A 142 -25.07 18.86 -6.45
C LEU A 142 -25.10 19.12 -4.95
N TYR A 143 -24.45 20.19 -4.49
CA TYR A 143 -24.43 20.57 -3.09
C TYR A 143 -25.82 20.78 -2.52
N GLY A 144 -26.69 21.48 -3.23
CA GLY A 144 -28.07 21.69 -2.82
C GLY A 144 -28.84 20.38 -2.65
N ARG A 145 -28.68 19.43 -3.55
CA ARG A 145 -29.31 18.09 -3.43
C ARG A 145 -28.77 17.32 -2.25
N LEU A 146 -27.45 17.27 -2.06
CA LEU A 146 -26.82 16.61 -0.91
C LEU A 146 -27.28 17.21 0.41
N LYS A 147 -27.35 18.53 0.51
CA LYS A 147 -27.82 19.23 1.71
C LYS A 147 -29.28 18.90 2.05
N ARG A 148 -30.11 18.73 1.04
CA ARG A 148 -31.53 18.32 1.22
C ARG A 148 -31.71 16.81 1.33
N LYS A 149 -30.60 16.02 1.32
CA LYS A 149 -30.62 14.55 1.33
C LYS A 149 -31.42 13.94 0.18
N GLU A 150 -31.43 14.61 -0.97
CA GLU A 150 -32.06 14.11 -2.19
C GLU A 150 -31.17 13.07 -2.88
N PRO A 151 -31.74 12.09 -3.59
CA PRO A 151 -30.98 11.13 -4.36
C PRO A 151 -30.06 11.81 -5.37
N VAL A 152 -28.80 11.38 -5.41
CA VAL A 152 -27.80 11.84 -6.37
C VAL A 152 -27.29 10.63 -7.16
N LYS A 153 -27.24 10.75 -8.48
CA LYS A 153 -26.60 9.76 -9.36
C LYS A 153 -25.25 10.33 -9.80
N ILE A 154 -24.18 9.61 -9.45
CA ILE A 154 -22.83 9.90 -9.91
C ILE A 154 -22.49 8.87 -10.98
N VAL A 155 -22.03 9.32 -12.13
CA VAL A 155 -21.54 8.47 -13.20
C VAL A 155 -20.05 8.71 -13.34
N LEU A 156 -19.26 7.64 -13.17
CA LEU A 156 -17.82 7.65 -13.41
C LEU A 156 -17.59 7.10 -14.82
N TYR A 157 -16.86 7.86 -15.62
CA TYR A 157 -16.38 7.43 -16.91
C TYR A 157 -14.85 7.46 -16.88
N GLY A 158 -14.25 6.29 -17.00
CA GLY A 158 -12.80 6.15 -16.85
C GLY A 158 -12.29 4.80 -17.35
N ASP A 159 -11.07 4.51 -17.03
CA ASP A 159 -10.35 3.29 -17.40
C ASP A 159 -10.24 2.28 -16.25
N SER A 160 -9.26 1.40 -16.32
CA SER A 160 -8.96 0.37 -15.31
C SER A 160 -8.71 0.96 -13.92
N ILE A 161 -8.08 2.13 -13.82
CA ILE A 161 -7.83 2.81 -12.54
C ILE A 161 -9.15 3.28 -11.94
N SER A 162 -10.03 3.84 -12.76
CA SER A 162 -11.32 4.35 -12.31
C SER A 162 -12.27 3.26 -11.83
N CYS A 163 -12.15 2.02 -12.34
CA CYS A 163 -12.94 0.88 -11.85
C CYS A 163 -12.25 0.11 -10.72
N GLY A 164 -11.10 0.57 -10.24
CA GLY A 164 -10.38 -0.07 -9.14
C GLY A 164 -9.60 -1.32 -9.55
N CYS A 165 -9.09 -1.37 -10.77
CA CYS A 165 -8.20 -2.45 -11.20
C CYS A 165 -6.99 -2.52 -10.26
N ASP A 166 -6.58 -3.74 -9.91
CA ASP A 166 -5.52 -4.02 -8.93
C ASP A 166 -5.81 -3.60 -7.47
N CYS A 167 -7.05 -3.22 -7.15
CA CYS A 167 -7.43 -3.09 -5.76
C CYS A 167 -7.62 -4.47 -5.10
N SER A 168 -7.42 -4.54 -3.78
CA SER A 168 -7.50 -5.81 -3.04
C SER A 168 -8.86 -6.50 -3.15
N GLY A 169 -9.95 -5.74 -3.26
CA GLY A 169 -11.30 -6.29 -3.43
C GLY A 169 -11.50 -7.03 -4.75
N LEU A 170 -10.80 -6.63 -5.83
CA LEU A 170 -10.85 -7.33 -7.11
C LEU A 170 -10.35 -8.78 -6.99
N TYR A 171 -9.37 -9.01 -6.14
CA TYR A 171 -8.74 -10.30 -5.94
C TYR A 171 -9.27 -11.05 -4.71
N GLY A 172 -10.28 -10.52 -4.03
CA GLY A 172 -10.82 -11.14 -2.83
C GLY A 172 -9.89 -11.10 -1.61
N LEU A 173 -8.91 -10.20 -1.60
CA LEU A 173 -8.01 -10.00 -0.46
C LEU A 173 -8.69 -9.19 0.64
N GLU A 174 -8.42 -9.57 1.88
CA GLU A 174 -8.93 -8.84 3.05
C GLU A 174 -7.82 -7.94 3.68
N PRO A 175 -8.18 -6.75 4.18
CA PRO A 175 -9.49 -6.12 4.04
C PRO A 175 -9.73 -5.68 2.59
N GLY A 176 -10.83 -6.16 2.01
CA GLY A 176 -11.18 -5.85 0.63
C GLY A 176 -11.40 -4.36 0.42
N GLN A 177 -10.68 -3.76 -0.50
CA GLN A 177 -11.01 -2.44 -1.00
C GLN A 177 -12.13 -2.61 -2.03
N PRO A 178 -13.26 -1.91 -1.89
CA PRO A 178 -14.37 -2.08 -2.82
C PRO A 178 -13.96 -1.65 -4.24
N GLN A 179 -14.42 -2.41 -5.21
CA GLN A 179 -14.50 -1.88 -6.57
C GLN A 179 -15.58 -0.80 -6.60
N TRP A 180 -15.32 0.25 -7.31
CA TRP A 180 -16.25 1.37 -7.49
C TRP A 180 -17.42 0.99 -8.38
#